data_2642be1ddd01534c6763bc045e01c6bf
#
_entry.id   2642be1ddd01534c6763bc045e01c6bf
#
_cell.length_a   1.000
_cell.length_b   1.000
_cell.length_c   1.000
_cell.angle_alpha   90.00
_cell.angle_beta   90.00
_cell.angle_gamma   90.00
#
_symmetry.space_group_name_H-M   'P 1'
#
loop_
_entity.id
_entity.type
_entity.pdbx_description
1 polymer ?
#
loop_
_entity_poly.entity_id
_entity_poly.type
_entity_poly.pdbx_seq_one_letter_code
_entity_poly.pdbx_strand_id
1 'polypeptide(L)'
;VPGYDRHFLITEKMGFELVNIPMDKNGPDMDMVEKLVAEDDTIKGIWCVPMYANPTGTTYSDEVVKRLAAMKTKAKDFKIFWDNAYCIHHLSDTPDTLLNILDECEKAGNPDRVYMLASTSKVTFPGAGVAMIASSEKNIKYLKSMMTVQTIGYDKINQLRHVKFFGTYENLMEHMKKHRAI
;
A
#
# COMPACT_ATOMS: atom_id res chain seq x y z
N VAL A 1 5.74 3.32 12.52
CA VAL A 1 6.55 2.60 11.55
C VAL A 1 7.36 3.63 10.78
N PRO A 2 8.68 3.48 10.64
CA PRO A 2 9.46 4.31 9.72
C PRO A 2 8.83 4.27 8.33
N GLY A 3 8.68 5.43 7.70
CA GLY A 3 7.95 5.48 6.44
C GLY A 3 8.05 6.83 5.74
N TYR A 4 7.25 6.99 4.71
CA TYR A 4 7.23 8.19 3.89
C TYR A 4 6.52 9.35 4.63
N ASP A 5 7.18 10.49 4.74
CA ASP A 5 6.74 11.65 5.52
C ASP A 5 5.34 12.17 5.13
N ARG A 6 4.93 11.99 3.87
CA ARG A 6 3.62 12.43 3.39
C ARG A 6 2.46 11.69 4.05
N HIS A 7 2.65 10.41 4.40
CA HIS A 7 1.64 9.69 5.16
C HIS A 7 1.40 10.34 6.52
N PHE A 8 2.46 10.76 7.19
CA PHE A 8 2.37 11.41 8.50
C PHE A 8 1.71 12.78 8.39
N LEU A 9 2.17 13.61 7.45
CA LEU A 9 1.60 14.94 7.24
C LEU A 9 0.11 14.90 6.89
N ILE A 10 -0.32 13.96 6.03
CA ILE A 10 -1.74 13.79 5.67
C ILE A 10 -2.54 13.38 6.90
N THR A 11 -2.05 12.40 7.66
CA THR A 11 -2.71 11.86 8.85
C THR A 11 -2.92 12.96 9.90
N GLU A 12 -1.88 13.74 10.21
CA GLU A 12 -1.95 14.86 11.14
C GLU A 12 -2.90 15.97 10.65
N LYS A 13 -2.84 16.30 9.35
CA LYS A 13 -3.77 17.30 8.75
C LYS A 13 -5.23 16.88 8.80
N MET A 14 -5.49 15.59 8.82
CA MET A 14 -6.84 15.02 9.00
C MET A 14 -7.25 14.95 10.47
N GLY A 15 -6.41 15.40 11.41
CA GLY A 15 -6.70 15.47 12.83
C GLY A 15 -6.45 14.16 13.59
N PHE A 16 -5.72 13.21 13.02
CA PHE A 16 -5.33 11.98 13.70
C PHE A 16 -3.98 12.14 14.41
N GLU A 17 -3.84 11.46 15.53
CA GLU A 17 -2.56 11.28 16.21
C GLU A 17 -1.80 10.09 15.61
N LEU A 18 -0.46 10.21 15.61
CA LEU A 18 0.43 9.18 15.09
C LEU A 18 1.07 8.42 16.24
N VAL A 19 0.93 7.09 16.21
CA VAL A 19 1.63 6.18 17.11
C VAL A 19 2.78 5.53 16.36
N ASN A 20 4.01 5.76 16.83
CA ASN A 20 5.20 5.18 16.22
C ASN A 20 5.38 3.72 16.64
N ILE A 21 5.53 2.84 15.64
CA ILE A 21 5.85 1.43 15.84
C ILE A 21 7.27 1.17 15.34
N PRO A 22 8.17 0.58 16.16
CA PRO A 22 9.47 0.14 15.69
C PRO A 22 9.35 -0.84 14.52
N MET A 23 10.38 -0.88 13.69
CA MET A 23 10.48 -1.80 12.57
C MET A 23 11.86 -2.43 12.53
N ASP A 24 11.92 -3.72 12.21
CA ASP A 24 13.14 -4.46 11.93
C ASP A 24 13.25 -4.85 10.45
N LYS A 25 14.15 -5.77 10.14
CA LYS A 25 14.37 -6.30 8.77
C LYS A 25 13.18 -7.09 8.21
N ASN A 26 12.23 -7.50 9.04
CA ASN A 26 11.06 -8.29 8.64
C ASN A 26 9.79 -7.44 8.50
N GLY A 27 9.81 -6.21 9.02
CA GLY A 27 8.67 -5.30 9.04
C GLY A 27 8.39 -4.70 10.42
N PRO A 28 7.19 -4.18 10.69
CA PRO A 28 6.84 -3.60 11.98
C PRO A 28 6.83 -4.63 13.11
N ASP A 29 7.11 -4.16 14.33
CA ASP A 29 6.93 -4.94 15.55
C ASP A 29 5.46 -5.34 15.73
N MET A 30 5.15 -6.55 15.30
CA MET A 30 3.78 -7.04 15.29
C MET A 30 3.23 -7.32 16.69
N ASP A 31 4.07 -7.63 17.67
CA ASP A 31 3.63 -7.83 19.05
C ASP A 31 3.09 -6.52 19.63
N MET A 32 3.79 -5.42 19.36
CA MET A 32 3.35 -4.09 19.74
C MET A 32 2.10 -3.66 18.95
N VAL A 33 2.05 -3.89 17.65
CA VAL A 33 0.88 -3.56 16.81
C VAL A 33 -0.36 -4.28 17.32
N GLU A 34 -0.30 -5.60 17.44
CA GLU A 34 -1.44 -6.44 17.84
C GLU A 34 -1.96 -6.07 19.23
N LYS A 35 -1.05 -5.80 20.18
CA LYS A 35 -1.43 -5.35 21.51
C LYS A 35 -2.19 -4.04 21.46
N LEU A 36 -1.64 -3.03 20.81
CA LEU A 36 -2.24 -1.69 20.75
C LEU A 36 -3.62 -1.72 20.09
N VAL A 37 -3.76 -2.37 18.92
CA VAL A 37 -5.03 -2.39 18.18
C VAL A 37 -6.09 -3.26 18.83
N ALA A 38 -5.70 -4.22 19.68
CA ALA A 38 -6.64 -5.06 20.45
C ALA A 38 -7.17 -4.34 21.69
N GLU A 39 -6.42 -3.41 22.26
CA GLU A 39 -6.75 -2.72 23.51
C GLU A 39 -7.45 -1.38 23.28
N ASP A 40 -7.20 -0.71 22.16
CA ASP A 40 -7.65 0.65 21.89
C ASP A 40 -8.50 0.74 20.60
N ASP A 41 -9.77 1.13 20.74
CA ASP A 41 -10.68 1.32 19.61
C ASP A 41 -10.59 2.70 18.93
N THR A 42 -9.77 3.59 19.47
CA THR A 42 -9.42 4.87 18.82
C THR A 42 -8.37 4.72 17.73
N ILE A 43 -7.61 3.62 17.72
CA ILE A 43 -6.64 3.32 16.66
C ILE A 43 -7.38 2.84 15.42
N LYS A 44 -7.41 3.67 14.38
CA LYS A 44 -8.23 3.47 13.18
C LYS A 44 -7.50 2.86 11.99
N GLY A 45 -6.18 2.80 12.03
CA GLY A 45 -5.45 2.22 10.92
C GLY A 45 -3.95 2.19 11.10
N ILE A 46 -3.29 1.59 10.11
CA ILE A 46 -1.84 1.53 10.00
C ILE A 46 -1.41 1.83 8.57
N TRP A 47 -0.37 2.66 8.41
CA TRP A 47 0.32 2.85 7.15
C TRP A 47 1.45 1.82 7.01
N CYS A 48 1.48 1.14 5.88
CA CYS A 48 2.51 0.16 5.54
C CYS A 48 3.12 0.49 4.18
N VAL A 49 4.47 0.49 4.10
CA VAL A 49 5.21 0.45 2.83
C VAL A 49 5.91 -0.91 2.79
N PRO A 50 5.26 -1.94 2.23
CA PRO A 50 5.62 -3.32 2.55
C PRO A 50 6.78 -3.89 1.73
N MET A 51 7.15 -3.25 0.65
CA MET A 51 8.21 -3.72 -0.24
C MET A 51 9.19 -2.60 -0.57
N TYR A 52 10.47 -2.87 -0.39
CA TYR A 52 11.55 -1.89 -0.60
C TYR A 52 11.28 -0.56 0.08
N ALA A 53 10.84 -0.62 1.35
CA ALA A 53 10.31 0.52 2.11
C ALA A 53 11.25 1.72 2.10
N ASN A 54 10.71 2.91 1.87
CA ASN A 54 11.44 4.16 2.03
C ASN A 54 11.31 4.63 3.50
N PRO A 55 12.40 4.83 4.27
CA PRO A 55 13.81 4.88 3.82
C PRO A 55 14.61 3.59 4.06
N THR A 56 14.03 2.54 4.62
CA THR A 56 14.77 1.39 5.18
C THR A 56 15.18 0.32 4.16
N GLY A 57 14.55 0.28 2.99
CA GLY A 57 14.73 -0.79 2.01
C GLY A 57 14.08 -2.13 2.38
N THR A 58 13.38 -2.20 3.51
CA THR A 58 12.81 -3.44 4.05
C THR A 58 11.66 -3.96 3.17
N THR A 59 11.63 -5.27 2.98
CA THR A 59 10.45 -6.01 2.47
C THR A 59 9.86 -6.83 3.62
N TYR A 60 8.54 -6.73 3.82
CA TYR A 60 7.86 -7.43 4.92
C TYR A 60 7.92 -8.95 4.71
N SER A 61 8.14 -9.67 5.80
CA SER A 61 8.09 -11.13 5.79
C SER A 61 6.66 -11.65 5.64
N ASP A 62 6.52 -12.87 5.15
CA ASP A 62 5.24 -13.58 5.03
C ASP A 62 4.50 -13.66 6.38
N GLU A 63 5.24 -13.82 7.47
CA GLU A 63 4.69 -13.85 8.83
C GLU A 63 4.04 -12.52 9.19
N VAL A 64 4.73 -11.40 8.96
CA VAL A 64 4.19 -10.05 9.21
C VAL A 64 2.92 -9.82 8.40
N VAL A 65 2.91 -10.18 7.12
CA VAL A 65 1.72 -10.02 6.26
C VAL A 65 0.54 -10.82 6.81
N LYS A 66 0.76 -12.10 7.18
CA LYS A 66 -0.28 -12.96 7.76
C LYS A 66 -0.79 -12.43 9.09
N ARG A 67 0.09 -11.95 9.96
CA ARG A 67 -0.28 -11.35 11.25
C ARG A 67 -1.13 -10.09 11.06
N LEU A 68 -0.72 -9.17 10.17
CA LEU A 68 -1.52 -7.99 9.82
C LEU A 68 -2.92 -8.35 9.31
N ALA A 69 -3.01 -9.38 8.49
CA ALA A 69 -4.29 -9.85 7.94
C ALA A 69 -5.20 -10.45 9.02
N ALA A 70 -4.64 -11.21 9.97
CA ALA A 70 -5.39 -12.00 10.94
C ALA A 70 -5.59 -11.30 12.30
N MET A 71 -4.83 -10.25 12.63
CA MET A 71 -4.86 -9.60 13.93
C MET A 71 -6.27 -9.17 14.33
N LYS A 72 -6.57 -9.30 15.63
CA LYS A 72 -7.83 -8.82 16.21
C LYS A 72 -7.73 -7.34 16.51
N THR A 73 -8.71 -6.57 16.08
CA THR A 73 -8.78 -5.12 16.32
C THR A 73 -10.02 -4.78 17.13
N LYS A 74 -9.89 -3.92 18.14
CA LYS A 74 -11.03 -3.42 18.91
C LYS A 74 -11.87 -2.46 18.07
N ALA A 75 -11.22 -1.62 17.25
CA ALA A 75 -11.90 -0.79 16.27
C ALA A 75 -12.45 -1.66 15.13
N LYS A 76 -13.78 -1.68 14.94
CA LYS A 76 -14.45 -2.43 13.86
C LYS A 76 -14.16 -1.87 12.47
N ASP A 77 -13.81 -0.61 12.41
CA ASP A 77 -13.53 0.17 11.20
C ASP A 77 -12.02 0.30 10.89
N PHE A 78 -11.18 -0.44 11.60
CA PHE A 78 -9.73 -0.45 11.40
C PHE A 78 -9.34 -0.76 9.97
N LYS A 79 -8.37 0.00 9.40
CA LYS A 79 -7.90 -0.16 8.04
C LYS A 79 -6.38 -0.28 7.95
N ILE A 80 -5.93 -1.05 6.98
CA ILE A 80 -4.52 -1.12 6.57
C ILE A 80 -4.39 -0.33 5.26
N PHE A 81 -3.58 0.72 5.29
CA PHE A 81 -3.19 1.47 4.09
C PHE A 81 -1.89 0.88 3.57
N TRP A 82 -1.99 0.09 2.52
CA TRP A 82 -0.91 -0.70 1.94
C TRP A 82 -0.33 0.03 0.74
N ASP A 83 0.67 0.90 1.01
CA ASP A 83 1.33 1.67 -0.04
C ASP A 83 2.34 0.80 -0.78
N ASN A 84 1.91 0.28 -1.92
CA ASN A 84 2.68 -0.63 -2.76
C ASN A 84 3.46 0.12 -3.86
N ALA A 85 3.99 1.28 -3.52
CA ALA A 85 4.66 2.19 -4.46
C ALA A 85 5.88 1.59 -5.14
N TYR A 86 6.51 0.58 -4.53
CA TYR A 86 7.77 -0.02 -5.00
C TYR A 86 7.64 -1.48 -5.45
N CYS A 87 6.43 -2.00 -5.64
CA CYS A 87 6.17 -3.41 -5.91
C CYS A 87 6.88 -4.00 -7.15
N ILE A 88 7.37 -3.17 -8.05
CA ILE A 88 8.11 -3.58 -9.26
C ILE A 88 9.52 -2.96 -9.36
N HIS A 89 10.02 -2.37 -8.26
CA HIS A 89 11.33 -1.71 -8.22
C HIS A 89 12.43 -2.68 -7.78
N HIS A 90 12.53 -3.82 -8.46
CA HIS A 90 13.51 -4.85 -8.14
C HIS A 90 14.92 -4.37 -8.44
N LEU A 91 15.80 -4.39 -7.43
CA LEU A 91 17.19 -3.95 -7.51
C LEU A 91 18.18 -5.06 -7.84
N SER A 92 17.71 -6.31 -7.90
CA SER A 92 18.52 -7.49 -8.20
C SER A 92 17.83 -8.42 -9.20
N ASP A 93 18.54 -9.43 -9.69
CA ASP A 93 17.98 -10.48 -10.54
C ASP A 93 17.18 -11.52 -9.74
N THR A 94 17.33 -11.48 -8.42
CA THR A 94 16.55 -12.26 -7.46
C THR A 94 15.67 -11.31 -6.64
N PRO A 95 14.51 -10.89 -7.17
CA PRO A 95 13.65 -9.94 -6.48
C PRO A 95 13.08 -10.53 -5.19
N ASP A 96 12.84 -9.66 -4.21
CA ASP A 96 12.08 -10.04 -3.04
C ASP A 96 10.67 -10.47 -3.45
N THR A 97 10.08 -11.34 -2.66
CA THR A 97 8.68 -11.75 -2.79
C THR A 97 7.87 -11.18 -1.64
N LEU A 98 6.62 -10.86 -1.91
CA LEU A 98 5.68 -10.33 -0.93
C LEU A 98 4.34 -11.03 -1.10
N LEU A 99 3.77 -11.54 -0.01
CA LEU A 99 2.42 -12.09 -0.05
C LEU A 99 1.39 -11.00 -0.40
N ASN A 100 0.35 -11.41 -1.13
CA ASN A 100 -0.78 -10.53 -1.40
C ASN A 100 -1.63 -10.36 -0.14
N ILE A 101 -1.57 -9.19 0.48
CA ILE A 101 -2.31 -8.88 1.70
C ILE A 101 -3.84 -8.99 1.52
N LEU A 102 -4.36 -8.74 0.31
CA LEU A 102 -5.80 -8.87 0.05
C LEU A 102 -6.25 -10.33 0.18
N ASP A 103 -5.47 -11.26 -0.40
CA ASP A 103 -5.74 -12.71 -0.31
C ASP A 103 -5.62 -13.21 1.13
N GLU A 104 -4.61 -12.72 1.86
CA GLU A 104 -4.42 -13.11 3.27
C GLU A 104 -5.54 -12.56 4.17
N CYS A 105 -6.02 -11.34 3.91
CA CYS A 105 -7.18 -10.79 4.62
C CYS A 105 -8.47 -11.56 4.32
N GLU A 106 -8.67 -11.99 3.08
CA GLU A 106 -9.83 -12.83 2.71
C GLU A 106 -9.80 -14.18 3.45
N LYS A 107 -8.63 -14.87 3.43
CA LYS A 107 -8.42 -16.12 4.18
C LYS A 107 -8.65 -15.95 5.68
N ALA A 108 -8.28 -14.81 6.25
CA ALA A 108 -8.46 -14.49 7.65
C ALA A 108 -9.88 -14.00 8.01
N GLY A 109 -10.82 -13.93 7.05
CA GLY A 109 -12.18 -13.42 7.27
C GLY A 109 -12.29 -11.90 7.43
N ASN A 110 -11.28 -11.15 7.00
CA ASN A 110 -11.19 -9.69 7.08
C ASN A 110 -11.09 -9.00 5.71
N PRO A 111 -11.93 -9.32 4.71
CA PRO A 111 -11.76 -8.85 3.33
C PRO A 111 -11.81 -7.33 3.18
N ASP A 112 -12.51 -6.64 4.08
CA ASP A 112 -12.70 -5.18 4.03
C ASP A 112 -11.58 -4.39 4.73
N ARG A 113 -10.51 -5.05 5.19
CA ARG A 113 -9.48 -4.42 6.05
C ARG A 113 -8.49 -3.54 5.28
N VAL A 114 -8.22 -3.82 4.02
CA VAL A 114 -7.11 -3.24 3.26
C VAL A 114 -7.57 -2.26 2.19
N TYR A 115 -6.85 -1.14 2.10
CA TYR A 115 -6.74 -0.32 0.91
C TYR A 115 -5.33 -0.44 0.35
N MET A 116 -5.15 -1.15 -0.75
CA MET A 116 -3.87 -1.28 -1.46
C MET A 116 -3.75 -0.16 -2.48
N LEU A 117 -2.66 0.60 -2.38
CA LEU A 117 -2.39 1.78 -3.20
C LEU A 117 -1.17 1.52 -4.07
N ALA A 118 -1.22 1.93 -5.33
CA ALA A 118 -0.08 1.91 -6.23
C ALA A 118 -0.12 3.10 -7.18
N SER A 119 1.02 3.42 -7.79
CA SER A 119 1.13 4.53 -8.73
C SER A 119 2.28 4.29 -9.71
N THR A 120 2.14 4.82 -10.92
CA THR A 120 3.20 4.86 -11.91
C THR A 120 4.14 6.07 -11.77
N SER A 121 3.96 6.91 -10.74
CA SER A 121 4.73 8.15 -10.57
C SER A 121 6.24 7.92 -10.45
N LYS A 122 6.66 6.76 -9.93
CA LYS A 122 8.07 6.34 -9.81
C LYS A 122 8.49 5.36 -10.93
N VAL A 123 7.58 5.04 -11.82
CA VAL A 123 7.78 4.13 -12.96
C VAL A 123 7.99 4.90 -14.25
N THR A 124 7.24 5.99 -14.43
CA THR A 124 7.36 6.90 -15.56
C THR A 124 7.96 8.22 -15.09
N PHE A 125 7.13 9.23 -14.83
CA PHE A 125 7.60 10.50 -14.27
C PHE A 125 6.51 11.12 -13.38
N PRO A 126 6.91 11.83 -12.32
CA PRO A 126 5.99 12.45 -11.40
C PRO A 126 5.15 13.54 -12.09
N GLY A 127 3.92 13.72 -11.62
CA GLY A 127 2.98 14.70 -12.19
C GLY A 127 2.17 14.17 -13.38
N ALA A 128 2.59 13.07 -14.03
CA ALA A 128 1.84 12.39 -15.08
C ALA A 128 1.59 10.91 -14.77
N GLY A 129 1.72 10.52 -13.52
CA GLY A 129 1.43 9.15 -13.07
C GLY A 129 -0.05 8.82 -13.09
N VAL A 130 -0.34 7.52 -13.14
CA VAL A 130 -1.67 6.94 -12.90
C VAL A 130 -1.64 6.28 -11.54
N ALA A 131 -2.59 6.65 -10.66
CA ALA A 131 -2.78 6.01 -9.36
C ALA A 131 -3.84 4.92 -9.45
N MET A 132 -3.67 3.88 -8.65
CA MET A 132 -4.56 2.73 -8.59
C MET A 132 -4.85 2.40 -7.13
N ILE A 133 -6.08 1.93 -6.89
CA ILE A 133 -6.47 1.39 -5.60
C ILE A 133 -7.15 0.03 -5.80
N ALA A 134 -6.76 -0.93 -4.96
CA ALA A 134 -7.41 -2.23 -4.87
C ALA A 134 -7.91 -2.45 -3.44
N SER A 135 -9.10 -3.06 -3.31
CA SER A 135 -9.73 -3.39 -2.04
C SER A 135 -10.89 -4.35 -2.28
N SER A 136 -11.62 -4.73 -1.21
CA SER A 136 -12.87 -5.47 -1.36
C SER A 136 -13.90 -4.72 -2.21
N GLU A 137 -14.82 -5.47 -2.79
CA GLU A 137 -15.92 -4.90 -3.58
C GLU A 137 -16.73 -3.85 -2.80
N LYS A 138 -16.98 -4.11 -1.51
CA LYS A 138 -17.68 -3.19 -0.62
C LYS A 138 -16.92 -1.86 -0.46
N ASN A 139 -15.61 -1.93 -0.20
CA ASN A 139 -14.78 -0.74 -0.06
C ASN A 139 -14.70 0.03 -1.40
N ILE A 140 -14.57 -0.66 -2.52
CA ILE A 140 -14.54 -0.02 -3.85
C ILE A 140 -15.88 0.65 -4.18
N LYS A 141 -17.00 0.03 -3.86
CA LYS A 141 -18.34 0.66 -4.01
C LYS A 141 -18.45 1.95 -3.19
N TYR A 142 -17.99 1.92 -1.94
CA TYR A 142 -17.97 3.09 -1.08
C TYR A 142 -17.10 4.22 -1.66
N LEU A 143 -15.86 3.91 -2.05
CA LEU A 143 -14.96 4.89 -2.66
C LEU A 143 -15.55 5.48 -3.94
N LYS A 144 -16.11 4.65 -4.82
CA LYS A 144 -16.77 5.13 -6.05
C LYS A 144 -17.90 6.11 -5.76
N SER A 145 -18.70 5.88 -4.71
CA SER A 145 -19.78 6.81 -4.34
C SER A 145 -19.28 8.19 -3.95
N MET A 146 -18.10 8.28 -3.32
CA MET A 146 -17.46 9.55 -2.99
C MET A 146 -16.79 10.19 -4.21
N MET A 147 -16.11 9.37 -5.01
CA MET A 147 -15.38 9.84 -6.19
C MET A 147 -16.29 10.48 -7.26
N THR A 148 -17.52 10.04 -7.38
CA THR A 148 -18.51 10.66 -8.30
C THR A 148 -18.87 12.10 -7.95
N VAL A 149 -18.67 12.49 -6.70
CA VAL A 149 -18.86 13.88 -6.24
C VAL A 149 -17.60 14.72 -6.44
N GLN A 150 -16.42 14.07 -6.37
CA GLN A 150 -15.13 14.75 -6.49
C GLN A 150 -14.76 15.07 -7.95
N THR A 151 -15.12 14.20 -8.88
CA THR A 151 -14.78 14.36 -10.30
C THR A 151 -15.79 13.64 -11.20
N ILE A 152 -16.08 14.26 -12.36
CA ILE A 152 -16.91 13.64 -13.40
C ILE A 152 -16.15 12.57 -14.16
N GLY A 153 -14.84 12.68 -14.25
CA GLY A 153 -13.99 11.71 -14.93
C GLY A 153 -12.50 11.96 -14.69
N TYR A 154 -11.72 10.92 -14.93
CA TYR A 154 -10.26 10.94 -14.77
C TYR A 154 -9.59 11.18 -16.11
N ASP A 155 -8.31 11.57 -16.11
CA ASP A 155 -7.51 11.79 -17.31
C ASP A 155 -7.30 10.48 -18.10
N LYS A 156 -8.24 10.21 -18.98
CA LYS A 156 -8.22 9.03 -19.87
C LYS A 156 -7.10 9.09 -20.92
N ILE A 157 -6.66 10.30 -21.29
CA ILE A 157 -5.57 10.47 -22.25
C ILE A 157 -4.27 10.02 -21.59
N ASN A 158 -4.04 10.41 -20.34
CA ASN A 158 -2.87 9.96 -19.61
C ASN A 158 -2.87 8.45 -19.36
N GLN A 159 -4.02 7.87 -19.01
CA GLN A 159 -4.16 6.41 -18.91
C GLN A 159 -3.82 5.73 -20.27
N LEU A 160 -4.34 6.23 -21.37
CA LEU A 160 -4.05 5.70 -22.71
C LEU A 160 -2.56 5.83 -23.09
N ARG A 161 -1.89 6.92 -22.68
CA ARG A 161 -0.43 7.07 -22.84
C ARG A 161 0.32 5.93 -22.18
N HIS A 162 -0.02 5.58 -20.94
CA HIS A 162 0.60 4.48 -20.20
C HIS A 162 0.35 3.14 -20.90
N VAL A 163 -0.89 2.87 -21.33
CA VAL A 163 -1.22 1.66 -22.07
C VAL A 163 -0.41 1.56 -23.37
N LYS A 164 -0.32 2.63 -24.13
CA LYS A 164 0.45 2.64 -25.38
C LYS A 164 1.96 2.56 -25.18
N PHE A 165 2.47 3.14 -24.10
CA PHE A 165 3.91 3.13 -23.79
C PHE A 165 4.39 1.75 -23.37
N PHE A 166 3.68 1.10 -22.46
CA PHE A 166 4.06 -0.22 -21.96
C PHE A 166 3.54 -1.35 -22.84
N GLY A 167 2.29 -1.31 -23.24
CA GLY A 167 1.60 -2.36 -24.02
C GLY A 167 1.35 -3.63 -23.20
N THR A 168 2.42 -4.22 -22.62
CA THR A 168 2.36 -5.46 -21.83
C THR A 168 3.10 -5.32 -20.49
N TYR A 169 2.86 -6.29 -19.60
CA TYR A 169 3.56 -6.39 -18.32
C TYR A 169 5.07 -6.65 -18.52
N GLU A 170 5.42 -7.48 -19.49
CA GLU A 170 6.81 -7.80 -19.83
C GLU A 170 7.59 -6.55 -20.25
N ASN A 171 6.98 -5.69 -21.07
CA ASN A 171 7.58 -4.42 -21.47
C ASN A 171 7.75 -3.46 -20.28
N LEU A 172 6.78 -3.46 -19.36
CA LEU A 172 6.90 -2.71 -18.11
C LEU A 172 8.09 -3.19 -17.29
N MET A 173 8.25 -4.50 -17.12
CA MET A 173 9.36 -5.06 -16.37
C MET A 173 10.72 -4.81 -17.05
N GLU A 174 10.77 -4.85 -18.38
CA GLU A 174 11.98 -4.49 -19.13
C GLU A 174 12.33 -3.00 -18.99
N HIS A 175 11.34 -2.12 -18.96
CA HIS A 175 11.53 -0.72 -18.65
C HIS A 175 12.12 -0.52 -17.24
N MET A 176 11.61 -1.25 -16.24
CA MET A 176 12.12 -1.18 -14.87
C MET A 176 13.56 -1.72 -14.75
N LYS A 177 13.94 -2.74 -15.51
CA LYS A 177 15.33 -3.22 -15.59
C LYS A 177 16.29 -2.14 -16.11
N LYS A 178 15.86 -1.34 -17.09
CA LYS A 178 16.66 -0.22 -17.59
C LYS A 178 16.84 0.87 -16.52
N HIS A 179 15.80 1.15 -15.73
CA HIS A 179 15.91 2.08 -14.59
C HIS A 179 16.88 1.58 -13.53
N ARG A 180 16.88 0.27 -13.26
CA ARG A 180 17.83 -0.34 -12.31
C ARG A 180 19.29 -0.19 -12.73
N ALA A 181 19.57 -0.12 -14.04
CA ALA A 181 20.92 -0.05 -14.58
C ALA A 181 21.55 1.35 -14.49
N ILE A 182 20.76 2.38 -14.14
CA ILE A 182 21.21 3.78 -13.95
C ILE A 182 21.70 3.98 -12.51
#